data_9202ee1e3636f04f6cbfd4233bf0b79e
#
_entry.id   9202ee1e3636f04f6cbfd4233bf0b79e
#
_cell.length_a   1.000
_cell.length_b   1.000
_cell.length_c   1.000
_cell.angle_alpha   90.00
_cell.angle_beta   90.00
_cell.angle_gamma   90.00
#
_symmetry.space_group_name_H-M   'P 1'
#
loop_
_entity.id
_entity.type
_entity.pdbx_description
1 polymer ?
#
loop_
_entity_poly.entity_id
_entity_poly.type
_entity_poly.pdbx_seq_one_letter_code
_entity_poly.pdbx_strand_id
1 'polypeptide(L)'
;MRQTTETTAPSTASPSSRGARRRVEDAFAALHGAEAALLVPGHVAATTAVLLALTNPGGHIVASDQTCDPLRGVLTEELTGLGRTVTFVDCTDLDAVTAAVEPATQVVYTQSLSDPLMRLYPLNDIAIHAQMNDLLLVVDNTALSPAQLRPLETGAVVVVENTSPYLDAWGDVEAALVTGIGRYLPRIQEQCARFGGEVDNWSAHLLERSLPTLQLRLAAQRRDAERVAAALREHPAVRTVHRPSFDEAPWALETHQGFGGLLSFEVRPEIRDLSGVLNACRSDGTALATAARVPARTTHAHLSERVRREAGVSRQLVRLSVGVEDCDGLLRGLRRALDTCLAQSGNGGERC
;
A
#
# COMPACT_ATOMS: atom_id res chain seq x y z
N MET A 1 7.51 -47.18 -21.36
CA MET A 1 8.19 -45.98 -20.90
C MET A 1 7.52 -45.54 -19.61
N ARG A 2 8.14 -45.79 -18.44
CA ARG A 2 7.61 -45.41 -17.13
C ARG A 2 8.08 -44.00 -16.86
N GLN A 3 7.15 -43.05 -16.73
CA GLN A 3 7.44 -41.72 -16.21
C GLN A 3 7.62 -41.85 -14.69
N THR A 4 8.84 -41.63 -14.24
CA THR A 4 9.17 -41.44 -12.82
C THR A 4 8.78 -40.00 -12.44
N THR A 5 7.69 -39.85 -11.70
CA THR A 5 7.36 -38.64 -10.98
C THR A 5 8.37 -38.50 -9.83
N GLU A 6 9.35 -37.60 -9.97
CA GLU A 6 10.19 -37.18 -8.86
C GLU A 6 9.34 -36.33 -7.91
N THR A 7 8.88 -36.98 -6.85
CA THR A 7 8.33 -36.32 -5.68
C THR A 7 9.50 -35.69 -4.91
N THR A 8 9.74 -34.41 -5.06
CA THR A 8 10.73 -33.68 -4.23
C THR A 8 10.27 -33.75 -2.78
N ALA A 9 10.95 -34.56 -1.97
CA ALA A 9 10.76 -34.64 -0.54
C ALA A 9 10.99 -33.26 0.10
N PRO A 10 10.21 -32.85 1.12
CA PRO A 10 10.44 -31.57 1.80
C PRO A 10 11.85 -31.58 2.38
N SER A 11 12.61 -30.52 2.11
CA SER A 11 13.98 -30.33 2.60
C SER A 11 14.00 -30.38 4.14
N THR A 12 14.68 -31.36 4.72
CA THR A 12 14.91 -31.52 6.17
C THR A 12 16.01 -30.59 6.70
N ALA A 13 16.45 -29.60 5.90
CA ALA A 13 17.45 -28.64 6.32
C ALA A 13 16.91 -27.77 7.46
N SER A 14 17.71 -27.61 8.53
CA SER A 14 17.40 -26.70 9.64
C SER A 14 17.13 -25.28 9.13
N PRO A 15 16.14 -24.53 9.68
CA PRO A 15 15.90 -23.14 9.32
C PRO A 15 17.16 -22.27 9.35
N SER A 16 18.09 -22.53 10.24
CA SER A 16 19.38 -21.82 10.36
C SER A 16 20.34 -22.03 9.18
N SER A 17 20.16 -23.07 8.38
CA SER A 17 21.00 -23.36 7.21
C SER A 17 20.52 -22.70 5.91
N ARG A 18 19.31 -22.14 5.90
CA ARG A 18 18.76 -21.40 4.76
C ARG A 18 19.27 -19.94 4.79
N GLY A 19 19.57 -19.36 3.63
CA GLY A 19 19.92 -17.94 3.55
C GLY A 19 18.80 -17.02 4.07
N ALA A 20 19.15 -15.84 4.58
CA ALA A 20 18.19 -14.88 5.15
C ALA A 20 17.02 -14.57 4.20
N ARG A 21 17.32 -14.39 2.91
CA ARG A 21 16.31 -14.19 1.88
C ARG A 21 15.23 -15.28 1.90
N ARG A 22 15.62 -16.55 1.89
CA ARG A 22 14.66 -17.67 1.88
C ARG A 22 13.82 -17.70 3.14
N ARG A 23 14.41 -17.39 4.31
CA ARG A 23 13.66 -17.34 5.56
C ARG A 23 12.63 -16.21 5.59
N VAL A 24 12.94 -15.04 5.01
CA VAL A 24 11.99 -13.93 4.82
C VAL A 24 10.86 -14.35 3.90
N GLU A 25 11.19 -14.93 2.74
CA GLU A 25 10.20 -15.42 1.77
C GLU A 25 9.27 -16.47 2.39
N ASP A 26 9.82 -17.47 3.09
CA ASP A 26 9.04 -18.50 3.78
C ASP A 26 8.15 -17.90 4.90
N ALA A 27 8.67 -16.97 5.71
CA ALA A 27 7.92 -16.31 6.77
C ALA A 27 6.79 -15.44 6.22
N PHE A 28 7.04 -14.72 5.13
CA PHE A 28 6.03 -13.87 4.51
C PHE A 28 4.94 -14.68 3.81
N ALA A 29 5.31 -15.77 3.12
CA ALA A 29 4.35 -16.71 2.56
C ALA A 29 3.42 -17.26 3.65
N ALA A 30 3.97 -17.63 4.81
CA ALA A 30 3.19 -18.12 5.96
C ALA A 30 2.21 -17.07 6.50
N LEU A 31 2.60 -15.78 6.54
CA LEU A 31 1.71 -14.68 6.95
C LEU A 31 0.48 -14.53 6.04
N HIS A 32 0.65 -14.79 4.74
CA HIS A 32 -0.43 -14.76 3.75
C HIS A 32 -1.20 -16.09 3.63
N GLY A 33 -0.73 -17.17 4.24
CA GLY A 33 -1.23 -18.51 3.94
C GLY A 33 -0.95 -18.95 2.49
N ALA A 34 0.10 -18.41 1.88
CA ALA A 34 0.49 -18.63 0.50
C ALA A 34 1.52 -19.78 0.38
N GLU A 35 1.63 -20.38 -0.81
CA GLU A 35 2.59 -21.46 -1.10
C GLU A 35 4.05 -20.96 -1.09
N ALA A 36 4.27 -19.73 -1.58
CA ALA A 36 5.59 -19.10 -1.66
C ALA A 36 5.49 -17.58 -1.73
N ALA A 37 6.63 -16.93 -1.48
CA ALA A 37 6.84 -15.49 -1.69
C ALA A 37 8.18 -15.24 -2.38
N LEU A 38 8.31 -14.07 -2.98
CA LEU A 38 9.54 -13.56 -3.60
C LEU A 38 9.91 -12.23 -2.96
N LEU A 39 11.16 -12.08 -2.56
CA LEU A 39 11.73 -10.81 -2.09
C LEU A 39 12.39 -10.11 -3.27
N VAL A 40 11.93 -8.89 -3.61
CA VAL A 40 12.31 -8.10 -4.79
C VAL A 40 12.80 -6.71 -4.37
N PRO A 41 13.84 -6.14 -4.98
CA PRO A 41 14.29 -4.80 -4.65
C PRO A 41 13.32 -3.73 -5.15
N GLY A 42 12.56 -3.15 -4.22
CA GLY A 42 11.64 -2.04 -4.46
C GLY A 42 10.28 -2.42 -5.04
N HIS A 43 9.29 -1.67 -4.60
CA HIS A 43 7.87 -1.87 -4.93
C HIS A 43 7.58 -1.70 -6.44
N VAL A 44 8.15 -0.66 -7.06
CA VAL A 44 7.94 -0.39 -8.49
C VAL A 44 8.50 -1.52 -9.34
N ALA A 45 9.70 -2.01 -9.03
CA ALA A 45 10.32 -3.13 -9.74
C ALA A 45 9.49 -4.42 -9.59
N ALA A 46 9.00 -4.69 -8.38
CA ALA A 46 8.15 -5.85 -8.10
C ALA A 46 6.84 -5.79 -8.90
N THR A 47 6.12 -4.67 -8.84
CA THR A 47 4.84 -4.50 -9.56
C THR A 47 5.04 -4.55 -11.07
N THR A 48 6.09 -3.92 -11.58
CA THR A 48 6.44 -3.98 -13.01
C THR A 48 6.70 -5.42 -13.46
N ALA A 49 7.50 -6.18 -12.72
CA ALA A 49 7.79 -7.57 -13.02
C ALA A 49 6.53 -8.45 -12.98
N VAL A 50 5.64 -8.22 -12.00
CA VAL A 50 4.34 -8.91 -11.89
C VAL A 50 3.49 -8.62 -13.13
N LEU A 51 3.30 -7.36 -13.49
CA LEU A 51 2.46 -6.98 -14.63
C LEU A 51 3.03 -7.47 -15.96
N LEU A 52 4.35 -7.40 -16.17
CA LEU A 52 5.01 -7.97 -17.34
C LEU A 52 4.91 -9.49 -17.42
N ALA A 53 4.96 -10.17 -16.27
CA ALA A 53 4.81 -11.62 -16.21
C ALA A 53 3.37 -12.07 -16.52
N LEU A 54 2.38 -11.28 -16.15
CA LEU A 54 0.96 -11.65 -16.26
C LEU A 54 0.27 -11.09 -17.51
N THR A 55 0.94 -10.19 -18.25
CA THR A 55 0.39 -9.63 -19.50
C THR A 55 1.30 -9.91 -20.69
N ASN A 56 0.70 -10.06 -21.85
CA ASN A 56 1.42 -10.21 -23.13
C ASN A 56 1.45 -8.86 -23.88
N PRO A 57 2.35 -8.67 -24.85
CA PRO A 57 2.23 -7.56 -25.81
C PRO A 57 0.85 -7.59 -26.50
N GLY A 58 0.21 -6.43 -26.60
CA GLY A 58 -1.18 -6.29 -27.05
C GLY A 58 -2.21 -6.49 -25.94
N GLY A 59 -1.79 -6.89 -24.72
CA GLY A 59 -2.70 -7.03 -23.57
C GLY A 59 -3.04 -5.69 -22.93
N HIS A 60 -4.19 -5.66 -22.26
CA HIS A 60 -4.72 -4.50 -21.57
C HIS A 60 -4.77 -4.73 -20.05
N ILE A 61 -4.57 -3.66 -19.29
CA ILE A 61 -4.61 -3.61 -17.83
C ILE A 61 -5.64 -2.59 -17.39
N VAL A 62 -6.58 -2.98 -16.55
CA VAL A 62 -7.42 -2.05 -15.78
C VAL A 62 -6.70 -1.75 -14.48
N ALA A 63 -6.37 -0.50 -14.21
CA ALA A 63 -5.62 -0.08 -13.03
C ALA A 63 -6.39 0.95 -12.20
N SER A 64 -6.18 0.93 -10.87
CA SER A 64 -6.75 1.95 -9.99
C SER A 64 -6.22 3.35 -10.33
N ASP A 65 -7.11 4.33 -10.41
CA ASP A 65 -6.81 5.75 -10.62
C ASP A 65 -6.02 6.36 -9.46
N GLN A 66 -6.04 5.72 -8.28
CA GLN A 66 -5.26 6.10 -7.10
C GLN A 66 -3.80 5.61 -7.16
N THR A 67 -3.41 4.92 -8.25
CA THR A 67 -1.99 4.58 -8.46
C THR A 67 -1.18 5.86 -8.64
N CYS A 68 -0.19 6.05 -7.77
CA CYS A 68 0.67 7.25 -7.79
C CYS A 68 2.04 6.97 -8.41
N ASP A 69 2.80 8.04 -8.67
CA ASP A 69 4.18 7.92 -9.14
C ASP A 69 5.11 7.34 -8.04
N PRO A 70 6.18 6.65 -8.48
CA PRO A 70 6.62 6.47 -9.88
C PRO A 70 5.89 5.34 -10.65
N LEU A 71 5.07 4.51 -9.98
CA LEU A 71 4.42 3.37 -10.64
C LEU A 71 3.45 3.81 -11.75
N ARG A 72 2.74 4.93 -11.55
CA ARG A 72 1.84 5.46 -12.58
C ARG A 72 2.59 5.78 -13.87
N GLY A 73 3.78 6.39 -13.79
CA GLY A 73 4.66 6.62 -14.93
C GLY A 73 5.01 5.32 -15.64
N VAL A 74 5.42 4.28 -14.89
CA VAL A 74 5.70 2.94 -15.48
C VAL A 74 4.49 2.39 -16.23
N LEU A 75 3.29 2.52 -15.70
CA LEU A 75 2.07 2.04 -16.35
C LEU A 75 1.76 2.82 -17.63
N THR A 76 1.95 4.15 -17.63
CA THR A 76 1.58 5.01 -18.76
C THR A 76 2.63 5.09 -19.85
N GLU A 77 3.90 4.93 -19.53
CA GLU A 77 5.02 5.15 -20.45
C GLU A 77 5.72 3.84 -20.78
N GLU A 78 6.31 3.15 -19.80
CA GLU A 78 7.14 1.98 -20.05
C GLU A 78 6.33 0.76 -20.52
N LEU A 79 5.23 0.42 -19.84
CA LEU A 79 4.40 -0.72 -20.24
C LEU A 79 3.72 -0.45 -21.59
N THR A 80 3.32 0.80 -21.85
CA THR A 80 2.76 1.20 -23.14
C THR A 80 3.82 1.10 -24.24
N GLY A 81 5.05 1.55 -23.98
CA GLY A 81 6.19 1.37 -24.88
C GLY A 81 6.52 -0.10 -25.18
N LEU A 82 6.17 -1.01 -24.26
CA LEU A 82 6.29 -2.46 -24.43
C LEU A 82 5.03 -3.12 -25.03
N GLY A 83 4.10 -2.32 -25.59
CA GLY A 83 2.94 -2.79 -26.31
C GLY A 83 1.75 -3.22 -25.45
N ARG A 84 1.64 -2.76 -24.18
CA ARG A 84 0.46 -2.93 -23.35
C ARG A 84 -0.37 -1.65 -23.37
N THR A 85 -1.66 -1.78 -23.09
CA THR A 85 -2.54 -0.63 -22.86
C THR A 85 -3.02 -0.61 -21.40
N VAL A 86 -3.30 0.58 -20.86
CA VAL A 86 -3.73 0.73 -19.47
C VAL A 86 -4.89 1.72 -19.40
N THR A 87 -5.97 1.32 -18.74
CA THR A 87 -7.10 2.20 -18.40
C THR A 87 -7.17 2.38 -16.89
N PHE A 88 -7.15 3.64 -16.43
CA PHE A 88 -7.28 3.97 -15.03
C PHE A 88 -8.74 4.25 -14.67
N VAL A 89 -9.22 3.62 -13.59
CA VAL A 89 -10.60 3.74 -13.11
C VAL A 89 -10.66 3.87 -11.59
N ASP A 90 -11.74 4.42 -11.06
CA ASP A 90 -12.04 4.32 -9.64
C ASP A 90 -12.44 2.88 -9.31
N CYS A 91 -11.51 2.09 -8.77
CA CYS A 91 -11.76 0.70 -8.40
C CYS A 91 -12.65 0.55 -7.14
N THR A 92 -13.11 1.63 -6.50
CA THR A 92 -14.17 1.56 -5.49
C THR A 92 -15.56 1.43 -6.13
N ASP A 93 -15.67 1.70 -7.44
CA ASP A 93 -16.86 1.57 -8.26
C ASP A 93 -16.71 0.36 -9.21
N LEU A 94 -17.43 -0.72 -8.91
CA LEU A 94 -17.39 -1.95 -9.71
C LEU A 94 -17.95 -1.74 -11.14
N ASP A 95 -18.90 -0.82 -11.32
CA ASP A 95 -19.45 -0.51 -12.64
C ASP A 95 -18.37 0.16 -13.50
N ALA A 96 -17.56 1.05 -12.92
CA ALA A 96 -16.43 1.65 -13.61
C ALA A 96 -15.37 0.60 -14.01
N VAL A 97 -15.05 -0.36 -13.11
CA VAL A 97 -14.17 -1.48 -13.44
C VAL A 97 -14.73 -2.31 -14.59
N THR A 98 -16.02 -2.65 -14.52
CA THR A 98 -16.71 -3.45 -15.55
C THR A 98 -16.69 -2.77 -16.90
N ALA A 99 -16.99 -1.46 -16.93
CA ALA A 99 -17.03 -0.68 -18.16
C ALA A 99 -15.66 -0.53 -18.86
N ALA A 100 -14.56 -0.66 -18.09
CA ALA A 100 -13.20 -0.57 -18.60
C ALA A 100 -12.66 -1.90 -19.13
N VAL A 101 -13.35 -3.02 -18.87
CA VAL A 101 -12.92 -4.32 -19.39
C VAL A 101 -13.18 -4.40 -20.91
N GLU A 102 -12.13 -4.74 -21.64
CA GLU A 102 -12.16 -4.95 -23.10
C GLU A 102 -11.63 -6.36 -23.46
N PRO A 103 -11.82 -6.85 -24.69
CA PRO A 103 -11.37 -8.20 -25.08
C PRO A 103 -9.88 -8.48 -24.89
N ALA A 104 -9.04 -7.44 -24.88
CA ALA A 104 -7.61 -7.53 -24.63
C ALA A 104 -7.23 -7.48 -23.14
N THR A 105 -8.18 -7.23 -22.25
CA THR A 105 -7.91 -7.14 -20.80
C THR A 105 -7.41 -8.47 -20.24
N GLN A 106 -6.32 -8.43 -19.49
CA GLN A 106 -5.69 -9.60 -18.87
C GLN A 106 -5.57 -9.47 -17.36
N VAL A 107 -5.41 -8.24 -16.87
CA VAL A 107 -5.15 -7.95 -15.46
C VAL A 107 -6.04 -6.80 -14.99
N VAL A 108 -6.58 -6.95 -13.77
CA VAL A 108 -7.07 -5.85 -12.94
C VAL A 108 -6.04 -5.63 -11.84
N TYR A 109 -5.47 -4.42 -11.78
CA TYR A 109 -4.50 -4.01 -10.76
C TYR A 109 -5.15 -2.97 -9.84
N THR A 110 -5.24 -3.28 -8.55
CA THR A 110 -5.81 -2.37 -7.55
C THR A 110 -5.03 -2.42 -6.25
N GLN A 111 -5.39 -1.54 -5.33
CA GLN A 111 -4.88 -1.56 -3.95
C GLN A 111 -5.90 -2.19 -3.01
N SER A 112 -5.48 -2.52 -1.79
CA SER A 112 -6.41 -2.92 -0.72
C SER A 112 -7.02 -1.71 -0.01
N LEU A 113 -6.29 -0.61 0.04
CA LEU A 113 -6.69 0.68 0.61
C LEU A 113 -6.09 1.80 -0.22
N SER A 114 -6.91 2.79 -0.64
CA SER A 114 -6.40 3.93 -1.38
C SER A 114 -5.52 4.83 -0.50
N ASP A 115 -4.44 5.37 -1.06
CA ASP A 115 -3.57 6.36 -0.42
C ASP A 115 -3.51 7.58 -1.35
N PRO A 116 -3.93 8.78 -0.94
CA PRO A 116 -4.06 9.22 0.46
C PRO A 116 -5.51 9.27 1.02
N LEU A 117 -6.52 8.89 0.29
CA LEU A 117 -7.92 9.09 0.73
C LEU A 117 -8.47 7.99 1.63
N MET A 118 -7.70 6.93 1.86
CA MET A 118 -8.06 5.83 2.77
C MET A 118 -9.42 5.18 2.48
N ARG A 119 -9.80 5.05 1.19
CA ARG A 119 -11.00 4.35 0.75
C ARG A 119 -10.71 2.86 0.61
N LEU A 120 -11.61 2.01 1.11
CA LEU A 120 -11.53 0.56 0.94
C LEU A 120 -12.01 0.16 -0.45
N TYR A 121 -11.39 -0.86 -1.01
CA TYR A 121 -11.77 -1.46 -2.27
C TYR A 121 -12.58 -2.74 -2.03
N PRO A 122 -13.68 -2.98 -2.76
CA PRO A 122 -14.51 -4.18 -2.63
C PRO A 122 -13.83 -5.37 -3.32
N LEU A 123 -12.72 -5.85 -2.73
CA LEU A 123 -11.85 -6.85 -3.38
C LEU A 123 -12.57 -8.16 -3.71
N ASN A 124 -13.52 -8.60 -2.88
CA ASN A 124 -14.32 -9.80 -3.17
C ASN A 124 -15.12 -9.64 -4.46
N ASP A 125 -15.80 -8.49 -4.64
CA ASP A 125 -16.62 -8.23 -5.81
C ASP A 125 -15.76 -8.06 -7.06
N ILE A 126 -14.62 -7.35 -6.93
CA ILE A 126 -13.64 -7.23 -8.03
C ILE A 126 -13.07 -8.61 -8.40
N ALA A 127 -12.78 -9.47 -7.43
CA ALA A 127 -12.26 -10.82 -7.67
C ALA A 127 -13.28 -11.70 -8.39
N ILE A 128 -14.56 -11.68 -7.96
CA ILE A 128 -15.65 -12.40 -8.63
C ILE A 128 -15.78 -11.91 -10.07
N HIS A 129 -15.81 -10.59 -10.27
CA HIS A 129 -15.89 -10.00 -11.60
C HIS A 129 -14.70 -10.40 -12.48
N ALA A 130 -13.48 -10.33 -11.95
CA ALA A 130 -12.26 -10.75 -12.65
C ALA A 130 -12.34 -12.23 -13.06
N GLN A 131 -12.75 -13.10 -12.14
CA GLN A 131 -12.89 -14.52 -12.40
C GLN A 131 -13.94 -14.84 -13.48
N MET A 132 -15.07 -14.14 -13.47
CA MET A 132 -16.14 -14.32 -14.48
C MET A 132 -15.69 -13.90 -15.89
N ASN A 133 -14.67 -13.06 -16.01
CA ASN A 133 -14.13 -12.55 -17.27
C ASN A 133 -12.74 -13.11 -17.61
N ASP A 134 -12.30 -14.17 -16.93
CA ASP A 134 -10.97 -14.80 -17.11
C ASP A 134 -9.80 -13.82 -16.89
N LEU A 135 -9.99 -12.81 -16.05
CA LEU A 135 -8.99 -11.81 -15.71
C LEU A 135 -8.21 -12.21 -14.44
N LEU A 136 -6.99 -11.69 -14.30
CA LEU A 136 -6.15 -11.88 -13.14
C LEU A 136 -6.21 -10.66 -12.23
N LEU A 137 -6.63 -10.85 -10.97
CA LEU A 137 -6.63 -9.79 -9.98
C LEU A 137 -5.26 -9.71 -9.27
N VAL A 138 -4.59 -8.57 -9.40
CA VAL A 138 -3.35 -8.24 -8.70
C VAL A 138 -3.64 -7.14 -7.69
N VAL A 139 -3.27 -7.36 -6.44
CA VAL A 139 -3.54 -6.41 -5.34
C VAL A 139 -2.25 -5.91 -4.71
N ASP A 140 -2.10 -4.60 -4.65
CA ASP A 140 -1.13 -3.93 -3.79
C ASP A 140 -1.70 -3.82 -2.37
N ASN A 141 -1.14 -4.58 -1.44
CA ASN A 141 -1.60 -4.63 -0.05
C ASN A 141 -0.68 -3.86 0.92
N THR A 142 0.17 -2.98 0.39
CA THR A 142 1.15 -2.21 1.16
C THR A 142 0.50 -1.44 2.32
N ALA A 143 -0.68 -0.86 2.10
CA ALA A 143 -1.35 0.00 3.09
C ALA A 143 -1.98 -0.77 4.26
N LEU A 144 -2.23 -2.07 4.12
CA LEU A 144 -2.84 -2.91 5.16
C LEU A 144 -1.92 -3.99 5.70
N SER A 145 -1.06 -4.57 4.88
CA SER A 145 -0.20 -5.74 5.17
C SER A 145 -0.98 -7.04 5.45
N PRO A 146 -0.33 -8.21 5.44
CA PRO A 146 -1.01 -9.50 5.67
C PRO A 146 -1.58 -9.65 7.09
N ALA A 147 -1.17 -8.79 8.02
CA ALA A 147 -1.71 -8.82 9.38
C ALA A 147 -3.09 -8.14 9.49
N GLN A 148 -3.51 -7.37 8.49
CA GLN A 148 -4.82 -6.71 8.48
C GLN A 148 -5.74 -7.28 7.40
N LEU A 149 -5.20 -7.67 6.25
CA LEU A 149 -5.94 -8.24 5.13
C LEU A 149 -5.04 -9.21 4.35
N ARG A 150 -5.62 -10.34 3.93
CA ARG A 150 -4.99 -11.33 3.06
C ARG A 150 -5.72 -11.39 1.73
N PRO A 151 -5.32 -10.60 0.73
CA PRO A 151 -6.05 -10.51 -0.54
C PRO A 151 -6.13 -11.84 -1.32
N LEU A 152 -5.22 -12.79 -1.09
CA LEU A 152 -5.33 -14.13 -1.68
C LEU A 152 -6.61 -14.86 -1.22
N GLU A 153 -7.05 -14.65 0.02
CA GLU A 153 -8.30 -15.21 0.55
C GLU A 153 -9.55 -14.54 -0.05
N THR A 154 -9.41 -13.33 -0.60
CA THR A 154 -10.49 -12.62 -1.30
C THR A 154 -10.51 -12.87 -2.81
N GLY A 155 -9.61 -13.71 -3.34
CA GLY A 155 -9.57 -14.09 -4.74
C GLY A 155 -8.51 -13.40 -5.60
N ALA A 156 -7.62 -12.59 -5.01
CA ALA A 156 -6.43 -12.11 -5.72
C ALA A 156 -5.54 -13.30 -6.13
N VAL A 157 -4.90 -13.20 -7.28
CA VAL A 157 -3.96 -14.24 -7.75
C VAL A 157 -2.52 -13.92 -7.41
N VAL A 158 -2.20 -12.63 -7.28
CA VAL A 158 -0.89 -12.11 -6.85
C VAL A 158 -1.11 -10.89 -5.96
N VAL A 159 -0.31 -10.80 -4.90
CA VAL A 159 -0.26 -9.68 -3.97
C VAL A 159 1.15 -9.13 -3.96
N VAL A 160 1.26 -7.80 -4.02
CA VAL A 160 2.53 -7.06 -3.90
C VAL A 160 2.46 -6.20 -2.65
N GLU A 161 3.53 -6.18 -1.88
CA GLU A 161 3.63 -5.33 -0.68
C GLU A 161 5.01 -4.69 -0.58
N ASN A 162 5.05 -3.37 -0.42
CA ASN A 162 6.28 -2.67 -0.07
C ASN A 162 6.69 -2.97 1.38
N THR A 163 7.96 -2.96 1.66
CA THR A 163 8.47 -3.11 3.04
C THR A 163 8.05 -1.93 3.94
N SER A 164 7.99 -0.72 3.40
CA SER A 164 7.44 0.45 4.09
C SER A 164 5.93 0.59 3.81
N PRO A 165 5.09 0.96 4.78
CA PRO A 165 5.44 1.48 6.11
C PRO A 165 5.45 0.42 7.22
N TYR A 166 5.21 -0.86 6.96
CA TYR A 166 4.93 -1.80 8.05
C TYR A 166 5.92 -2.96 8.20
N LEU A 167 6.31 -3.60 7.07
CA LEU A 167 7.11 -4.83 7.12
C LEU A 167 8.50 -4.55 7.67
N ASP A 168 9.14 -3.48 7.21
CA ASP A 168 10.39 -2.97 7.76
C ASP A 168 10.11 -2.02 8.94
N ALA A 169 10.53 -2.42 10.14
CA ALA A 169 10.32 -1.64 11.35
C ALA A 169 11.20 -0.38 11.39
N TRP A 170 12.41 -0.44 10.84
CA TRP A 170 13.44 0.57 11.01
C TRP A 170 13.55 1.54 9.83
N GLY A 171 12.89 1.24 8.70
CA GLY A 171 12.93 2.08 7.50
C GLY A 171 14.28 2.05 6.78
N ASP A 172 15.06 0.99 6.97
CA ASP A 172 16.41 0.82 6.44
C ASP A 172 16.48 -0.19 5.27
N VAL A 173 15.33 -0.77 4.88
CA VAL A 173 15.21 -1.71 3.77
C VAL A 173 14.20 -1.23 2.73
N GLU A 174 14.67 -0.90 1.56
CA GLU A 174 13.81 -0.62 0.40
C GLU A 174 13.67 -1.89 -0.46
N ALA A 175 12.61 -2.63 -0.21
CA ALA A 175 12.28 -3.87 -0.92
C ALA A 175 10.76 -4.04 -1.01
N ALA A 176 10.33 -5.06 -1.74
CA ALA A 176 8.96 -5.50 -1.79
C ALA A 176 8.90 -7.02 -1.70
N LEU A 177 7.75 -7.51 -1.25
CA LEU A 177 7.44 -8.92 -1.21
C LEU A 177 6.25 -9.19 -2.15
N VAL A 178 6.37 -10.24 -2.94
CA VAL A 178 5.34 -10.71 -3.87
C VAL A 178 4.92 -12.09 -3.43
N THR A 179 3.62 -12.26 -3.15
CA THR A 179 3.02 -13.57 -2.91
C THR A 179 1.97 -13.87 -3.97
N GLY A 180 1.64 -15.14 -4.16
CA GLY A 180 0.65 -15.48 -5.16
C GLY A 180 0.39 -16.96 -5.27
N ILE A 181 -0.55 -17.32 -6.15
CA ILE A 181 -0.80 -18.70 -6.53
C ILE A 181 0.44 -19.25 -7.21
N GLY A 182 0.92 -20.40 -6.77
CA GLY A 182 2.22 -20.98 -7.13
C GLY A 182 2.54 -21.03 -8.63
N ARG A 183 1.53 -21.24 -9.49
CA ARG A 183 1.70 -21.28 -10.95
C ARG A 183 2.20 -19.97 -11.58
N TYR A 184 2.01 -18.81 -10.93
CA TYR A 184 2.42 -17.51 -11.45
C TYR A 184 3.81 -17.08 -10.97
N LEU A 185 4.23 -17.52 -9.79
CA LEU A 185 5.47 -17.07 -9.17
C LEU A 185 6.75 -17.38 -9.97
N PRO A 186 6.91 -18.56 -10.62
CA PRO A 186 8.11 -18.83 -11.41
C PRO A 186 8.32 -17.83 -12.54
N ARG A 187 7.23 -17.46 -13.24
CA ARG A 187 7.30 -16.47 -14.33
C ARG A 187 7.61 -15.08 -13.82
N ILE A 188 7.08 -14.71 -12.66
CA ILE A 188 7.38 -13.43 -12.00
C ILE A 188 8.86 -13.41 -11.56
N GLN A 189 9.34 -14.49 -10.95
CA GLN A 189 10.74 -14.63 -10.55
C GLN A 189 11.70 -14.50 -11.74
N GLU A 190 11.35 -15.11 -12.88
CA GLU A 190 12.15 -14.98 -14.11
C GLU A 190 12.19 -13.52 -14.59
N GLN A 191 11.07 -12.79 -14.57
CA GLN A 191 11.05 -11.37 -14.92
C GLN A 191 11.91 -10.53 -13.95
N CYS A 192 11.79 -10.75 -12.65
CA CYS A 192 12.66 -10.08 -11.67
C CYS A 192 14.14 -10.32 -11.96
N ALA A 193 14.53 -11.56 -12.23
CA ALA A 193 15.91 -11.91 -12.52
C ALA A 193 16.45 -11.25 -13.81
N ARG A 194 15.62 -11.14 -14.84
CA ARG A 194 15.98 -10.47 -16.11
C ARG A 194 16.30 -8.98 -15.94
N PHE A 195 15.67 -8.31 -14.98
CA PHE A 195 15.91 -6.91 -14.66
C PHE A 195 16.90 -6.69 -13.52
N GLY A 196 17.60 -7.74 -13.07
CA GLY A 196 18.60 -7.65 -12.00
C GLY A 196 17.99 -7.50 -10.61
N GLY A 197 16.74 -7.98 -10.43
CA GLY A 197 15.95 -7.81 -9.22
C GLY A 197 16.34 -8.79 -8.10
N GLU A 198 17.52 -8.65 -7.49
CA GLU A 198 17.94 -9.43 -6.33
C GLU A 198 18.21 -8.54 -5.11
N VAL A 199 17.58 -8.88 -3.99
CA VAL A 199 17.84 -8.24 -2.70
C VAL A 199 19.05 -8.91 -2.06
N ASP A 200 19.99 -8.12 -1.55
CA ASP A 200 21.18 -8.61 -0.87
C ASP A 200 20.84 -9.27 0.47
N ASN A 201 21.78 -10.11 0.95
CA ASN A 201 21.57 -10.88 2.17
C ASN A 201 21.49 -10.02 3.45
N TRP A 202 22.08 -8.82 3.46
CA TRP A 202 22.02 -7.93 4.61
C TRP A 202 20.62 -7.30 4.74
N SER A 203 20.09 -6.75 3.67
CA SER A 203 18.71 -6.25 3.61
C SER A 203 17.68 -7.33 3.97
N ALA A 204 17.87 -8.55 3.46
CA ALA A 204 17.04 -9.69 3.83
C ALA A 204 17.13 -10.02 5.32
N HIS A 205 18.34 -9.96 5.93
CA HIS A 205 18.53 -10.19 7.36
C HIS A 205 17.84 -9.12 8.22
N LEU A 206 17.86 -7.84 7.82
CA LEU A 206 17.16 -6.77 8.52
C LEU A 206 15.64 -6.97 8.51
N LEU A 207 15.07 -7.38 7.37
CA LEU A 207 13.65 -7.74 7.27
C LEU A 207 13.31 -8.96 8.13
N GLU A 208 14.13 -9.99 8.11
CA GLU A 208 13.95 -11.18 8.95
C GLU A 208 13.80 -10.81 10.43
N ARG A 209 14.54 -9.82 10.91
CA ARG A 209 14.45 -9.31 12.29
C ARG A 209 13.18 -8.49 12.53
N SER A 210 12.64 -7.83 11.51
CA SER A 210 11.47 -6.95 11.60
C SER A 210 10.14 -7.72 11.59
N LEU A 211 10.04 -8.79 10.79
CA LEU A 211 8.80 -9.54 10.58
C LEU A 211 8.18 -10.15 11.85
N PRO A 212 8.93 -10.76 12.80
CA PRO A 212 8.35 -11.37 13.99
C PRO A 212 7.55 -10.41 14.89
N THR A 213 7.84 -9.10 14.82
CA THR A 213 7.14 -8.08 15.61
C THR A 213 6.03 -7.37 14.84
N LEU A 214 5.77 -7.73 13.59
CA LEU A 214 4.82 -7.05 12.71
C LEU A 214 3.42 -6.93 13.32
N GLN A 215 2.85 -8.03 13.81
CA GLN A 215 1.52 -8.03 14.39
C GLN A 215 1.42 -7.17 15.65
N LEU A 216 2.44 -7.20 16.52
CA LEU A 216 2.50 -6.38 17.73
C LEU A 216 2.56 -4.89 17.38
N ARG A 217 3.41 -4.53 16.41
CA ARG A 217 3.55 -3.14 15.95
C ARG A 217 2.26 -2.64 15.33
N LEU A 218 1.66 -3.42 14.42
CA LEU A 218 0.40 -3.05 13.77
C LEU A 218 -0.77 -2.93 14.75
N ALA A 219 -0.85 -3.78 15.76
CA ALA A 219 -1.87 -3.66 16.80
C ALA A 219 -1.74 -2.34 17.59
N ALA A 220 -0.50 -1.94 17.93
CA ALA A 220 -0.24 -0.66 18.57
C ALA A 220 -0.55 0.52 17.64
N GLN A 221 -0.04 0.50 16.40
CA GLN A 221 -0.27 1.55 15.40
C GLN A 221 -1.76 1.74 15.11
N ARG A 222 -2.53 0.64 14.97
CA ARG A 222 -3.98 0.70 14.76
C ARG A 222 -4.68 1.40 15.91
N ARG A 223 -4.44 0.96 17.16
CA ARG A 223 -5.02 1.55 18.37
C ARG A 223 -4.73 3.04 18.46
N ASP A 224 -3.49 3.42 18.22
CA ASP A 224 -3.04 4.80 18.33
C ASP A 224 -3.56 5.67 17.17
N ALA A 225 -3.66 5.13 15.96
CA ALA A 225 -4.30 5.80 14.82
C ALA A 225 -5.81 6.04 15.04
N GLU A 226 -6.51 5.13 15.71
CA GLU A 226 -7.92 5.32 16.10
C GLU A 226 -8.07 6.49 17.09
N ARG A 227 -7.19 6.58 18.10
CA ARG A 227 -7.15 7.69 19.06
C ARG A 227 -6.82 9.03 18.38
N VAL A 228 -5.84 9.03 17.49
CA VAL A 228 -5.47 10.23 16.71
C VAL A 228 -6.63 10.66 15.81
N ALA A 229 -7.27 9.74 15.09
CA ALA A 229 -8.41 10.06 14.24
C ALA A 229 -9.58 10.65 15.04
N ALA A 230 -9.90 10.10 16.22
CA ALA A 230 -10.94 10.63 17.09
C ALA A 230 -10.63 12.07 17.55
N ALA A 231 -9.40 12.31 18.01
CA ALA A 231 -8.98 13.64 18.45
C ALA A 231 -8.98 14.68 17.31
N LEU A 232 -8.62 14.25 16.09
CA LEU A 232 -8.64 15.11 14.90
C LEU A 232 -10.07 15.46 14.48
N ARG A 233 -11.04 14.54 14.57
CA ARG A 233 -12.46 14.79 14.22
C ARG A 233 -13.08 15.86 15.13
N GLU A 234 -12.63 15.96 16.37
CA GLU A 234 -13.12 16.96 17.35
C GLU A 234 -12.41 18.32 17.23
N HIS A 235 -11.32 18.40 16.47
CA HIS A 235 -10.50 19.61 16.44
C HIS A 235 -11.05 20.67 15.46
N PRO A 236 -11.27 21.93 15.92
CA PRO A 236 -11.89 22.98 15.08
C PRO A 236 -11.09 23.37 13.82
N ALA A 237 -9.79 23.12 13.78
CA ALA A 237 -8.95 23.35 12.60
C ALA A 237 -9.11 22.28 11.53
N VAL A 238 -9.69 21.12 11.86
CA VAL A 238 -9.85 19.98 10.95
C VAL A 238 -11.23 20.01 10.31
N ARG A 239 -11.28 19.80 9.01
CA ARG A 239 -12.51 19.74 8.23
C ARG A 239 -13.02 18.31 8.07
N THR A 240 -12.13 17.39 7.75
CA THR A 240 -12.45 16.00 7.45
C THR A 240 -11.32 15.09 7.88
N VAL A 241 -11.65 13.89 8.36
CA VAL A 241 -10.68 12.81 8.65
C VAL A 241 -11.03 11.62 7.78
N HIS A 242 -10.05 11.15 7.00
CA HIS A 242 -10.15 9.97 6.15
C HIS A 242 -9.46 8.80 6.87
N ARG A 243 -10.24 7.88 7.34
CA ARG A 243 -9.83 6.60 7.92
C ARG A 243 -11.03 5.66 7.87
N PRO A 244 -10.89 4.47 7.30
CA PRO A 244 -11.98 3.51 7.29
C PRO A 244 -12.31 3.05 8.70
N SER A 245 -13.57 2.69 8.90
CA SER A 245 -14.06 2.05 10.12
C SER A 245 -14.98 0.89 9.74
N PHE A 246 -15.16 -0.06 10.66
CA PHE A 246 -16.14 -1.13 10.45
C PHE A 246 -17.59 -0.63 10.50
N ASP A 247 -17.84 0.51 11.14
CA ASP A 247 -19.18 1.13 11.14
C ASP A 247 -19.54 1.67 9.75
N GLU A 248 -18.55 2.22 9.02
CA GLU A 248 -18.73 2.75 7.67
C GLU A 248 -18.66 1.64 6.59
N ALA A 249 -17.94 0.55 6.86
CA ALA A 249 -17.76 -0.58 5.98
C ALA A 249 -17.99 -1.92 6.71
N PRO A 250 -19.22 -2.27 7.09
CA PRO A 250 -19.52 -3.50 7.84
C PRO A 250 -19.10 -4.77 7.09
N TRP A 251 -19.13 -4.76 5.76
CA TRP A 251 -18.67 -5.87 4.92
C TRP A 251 -17.19 -6.23 5.13
N ALA A 252 -16.38 -5.26 5.56
CA ALA A 252 -14.97 -5.49 5.82
C ALA A 252 -14.71 -6.38 7.06
N LEU A 253 -15.69 -6.56 7.95
CA LEU A 253 -15.59 -7.47 9.11
C LEU A 253 -15.31 -8.92 8.72
N GLU A 254 -15.71 -9.33 7.53
CA GLU A 254 -15.52 -10.71 7.05
C GLU A 254 -14.08 -10.99 6.63
N THR A 255 -13.35 -9.96 6.20
CA THR A 255 -12.04 -10.14 5.55
C THR A 255 -10.91 -9.37 6.24
N HIS A 256 -11.22 -8.27 6.93
CA HIS A 256 -10.21 -7.39 7.52
C HIS A 256 -10.07 -7.62 9.04
N GLN A 257 -8.83 -7.59 9.51
CA GLN A 257 -8.51 -7.60 10.95
C GLN A 257 -8.34 -6.17 11.50
N GLY A 258 -8.45 -5.16 10.65
CA GLY A 258 -8.33 -3.74 10.96
C GLY A 258 -7.81 -2.94 9.77
N PHE A 259 -7.47 -1.66 10.01
CA PHE A 259 -7.10 -0.73 8.94
C PHE A 259 -5.70 -0.11 9.12
N GLY A 260 -4.84 -0.76 9.88
CA GLY A 260 -3.44 -0.34 10.08
C GLY A 260 -3.28 1.00 10.80
N GLY A 261 -2.11 1.61 10.61
CA GLY A 261 -1.71 2.89 11.21
C GLY A 261 -1.87 4.12 10.31
N LEU A 262 -2.42 3.96 9.09
CA LEU A 262 -2.59 5.05 8.13
C LEU A 262 -3.89 5.81 8.36
N LEU A 263 -3.83 7.12 8.25
CA LEU A 263 -4.99 8.00 8.15
C LEU A 263 -4.61 9.28 7.41
N SER A 264 -5.61 10.01 6.91
CA SER A 264 -5.41 11.35 6.39
C SER A 264 -6.44 12.30 6.98
N PHE A 265 -6.14 13.59 7.00
CA PHE A 265 -7.10 14.60 7.40
C PHE A 265 -6.90 15.88 6.59
N GLU A 266 -7.98 16.62 6.41
CA GLU A 266 -7.93 17.94 5.81
C GLU A 266 -8.11 19.01 6.86
N VAL A 267 -7.21 19.99 6.86
CA VAL A 267 -7.42 21.22 7.62
C VAL A 267 -8.33 22.18 6.86
N ARG A 268 -8.88 23.16 7.57
CA ARG A 268 -9.70 24.20 6.96
C ARG A 268 -8.94 24.97 5.88
N PRO A 269 -9.62 25.43 4.80
CA PRO A 269 -8.98 26.09 3.66
C PRO A 269 -8.18 27.35 4.00
N GLU A 270 -8.54 28.03 5.09
CA GLU A 270 -7.88 29.23 5.59
C GLU A 270 -6.46 28.93 6.12
N ILE A 271 -6.21 27.70 6.57
CA ILE A 271 -4.92 27.23 7.07
C ILE A 271 -4.03 26.91 5.87
N ARG A 272 -3.01 27.73 5.64
CA ARG A 272 -2.08 27.60 4.51
C ARG A 272 -0.73 27.03 4.92
N ASP A 273 -0.32 27.28 6.15
CA ASP A 273 0.95 26.77 6.69
C ASP A 273 0.72 25.56 7.58
N LEU A 274 1.26 24.43 7.12
CA LEU A 274 1.20 23.12 7.79
C LEU A 274 2.55 22.75 8.44
N SER A 275 3.52 23.66 8.44
CA SER A 275 4.87 23.37 8.96
C SER A 275 4.86 22.91 10.41
N GLY A 276 4.02 23.53 11.25
CA GLY A 276 3.84 23.14 12.65
C GLY A 276 3.34 21.70 12.79
N VAL A 277 2.35 21.29 11.97
CA VAL A 277 1.80 19.94 11.97
C VAL A 277 2.85 18.91 11.50
N LEU A 278 3.58 19.23 10.42
CA LEU A 278 4.63 18.36 9.91
C LEU A 278 5.78 18.21 10.92
N ASN A 279 6.13 19.27 11.63
CA ASN A 279 7.16 19.23 12.66
C ASN A 279 6.73 18.47 13.91
N ALA A 280 5.43 18.51 14.27
CA ALA A 280 4.89 17.74 15.40
C ALA A 280 4.93 16.22 15.15
N CYS A 281 4.99 15.81 13.88
CA CYS A 281 5.02 14.41 13.43
C CYS A 281 6.32 14.12 12.67
N ARG A 282 7.43 14.69 13.09
CA ARG A 282 8.71 14.53 12.40
C ARG A 282 9.27 13.13 12.68
N SER A 283 9.17 12.27 11.69
CA SER A 283 9.77 10.93 11.71
C SER A 283 11.31 11.00 11.68
N ASP A 284 11.93 10.09 12.38
CA ASP A 284 13.37 9.78 12.26
C ASP A 284 13.69 8.88 11.05
N GLY A 285 12.67 8.59 10.22
CA GLY A 285 12.76 7.70 9.06
C GLY A 285 12.29 6.27 9.34
N THR A 286 12.04 5.92 10.61
CA THR A 286 11.57 4.58 10.97
C THR A 286 10.04 4.45 10.83
N ALA A 287 9.55 3.22 10.68
CA ALA A 287 8.12 2.90 10.78
C ALA A 287 7.61 2.95 12.23
N LEU A 288 8.50 3.16 13.21
CA LEU A 288 8.19 3.23 14.63
C LEU A 288 7.77 4.64 15.07
N ALA A 289 8.19 5.68 14.33
CA ALA A 289 7.83 7.07 14.58
C ALA A 289 6.74 7.55 13.63
N THR A 290 5.86 8.42 14.12
CA THR A 290 4.78 9.00 13.29
C THR A 290 5.35 9.93 12.24
N ALA A 291 4.97 9.71 11.00
CA ALA A 291 5.35 10.54 9.86
C ALA A 291 4.13 11.28 9.30
N ALA A 292 4.29 12.58 9.03
CA ALA A 292 3.29 13.40 8.34
C ALA A 292 3.81 13.85 6.97
N ARG A 293 2.96 13.81 5.97
CA ARG A 293 3.25 14.31 4.62
C ARG A 293 2.06 15.07 4.06
N VAL A 294 2.32 16.03 3.17
CA VAL A 294 1.29 16.70 2.37
C VAL A 294 1.35 16.10 0.96
N PRO A 295 0.41 15.22 0.57
CA PRO A 295 0.46 14.52 -0.72
C PRO A 295 0.60 15.45 -1.92
N ALA A 296 -0.05 16.61 -1.90
CA ALA A 296 0.06 17.62 -2.94
C ALA A 296 1.48 18.21 -3.12
N ARG A 297 2.38 18.01 -2.15
CA ARG A 297 3.80 18.44 -2.20
C ARG A 297 4.77 17.27 -2.35
N THR A 298 4.29 16.05 -2.32
CA THR A 298 5.10 14.82 -2.36
C THR A 298 4.62 13.88 -3.46
N THR A 299 3.85 12.87 -3.15
CA THR A 299 3.40 11.80 -4.06
C THR A 299 2.53 12.29 -5.23
N HIS A 300 1.85 13.42 -5.09
CA HIS A 300 0.98 14.01 -6.11
C HIS A 300 1.46 15.39 -6.59
N ALA A 301 2.72 15.75 -6.32
CA ALA A 301 3.29 17.06 -6.68
C ALA A 301 3.39 17.28 -8.20
N HIS A 302 3.57 16.20 -8.97
CA HIS A 302 3.66 16.20 -10.43
C HIS A 302 2.33 16.45 -11.12
N LEU A 303 1.19 16.18 -10.44
CA LEU A 303 -0.14 16.38 -11.01
C LEU A 303 -0.51 17.86 -11.05
N SER A 304 -1.20 18.29 -12.11
CA SER A 304 -1.81 19.62 -12.19
C SER A 304 -2.83 19.81 -11.06
N GLU A 305 -3.09 21.07 -10.70
CA GLU A 305 -4.05 21.38 -9.62
C GLU A 305 -5.47 20.86 -9.94
N ARG A 306 -5.86 20.91 -11.23
CA ARG A 306 -7.15 20.37 -11.68
C ARG A 306 -7.24 18.85 -11.44
N VAL A 307 -6.24 18.11 -11.89
CA VAL A 307 -6.20 16.62 -11.72
C VAL A 307 -6.16 16.23 -10.25
N ARG A 308 -5.37 16.93 -9.43
CA ARG A 308 -5.37 16.68 -7.98
C ARG A 308 -6.72 16.90 -7.32
N ARG A 309 -7.44 17.97 -7.71
CA ARG A 309 -8.80 18.23 -7.20
C ARG A 309 -9.80 17.14 -7.61
N GLU A 310 -9.74 16.73 -8.86
CA GLU A 310 -10.56 15.62 -9.38
C GLU A 310 -10.29 14.32 -8.61
N ALA A 311 -9.02 14.05 -8.25
CA ALA A 311 -8.61 12.93 -7.40
C ALA A 311 -8.88 13.14 -5.90
N GLY A 312 -9.48 14.27 -5.47
CA GLY A 312 -9.76 14.57 -4.07
C GLY A 312 -8.53 14.97 -3.23
N VAL A 313 -7.38 15.24 -3.85
CA VAL A 313 -6.12 15.56 -3.16
C VAL A 313 -5.93 17.07 -3.07
N SER A 314 -6.39 17.67 -1.99
CA SER A 314 -6.24 19.10 -1.72
C SER A 314 -4.83 19.46 -1.22
N ARG A 315 -4.51 20.76 -1.23
CA ARG A 315 -3.27 21.29 -0.61
C ARG A 315 -3.29 21.25 0.91
N GLN A 316 -4.48 21.11 1.49
CA GLN A 316 -4.75 21.03 2.92
C GLN A 316 -4.80 19.59 3.43
N LEU A 317 -4.68 18.60 2.56
CA LEU A 317 -4.66 17.20 2.94
C LEU A 317 -3.31 16.84 3.55
N VAL A 318 -3.35 16.29 4.76
CA VAL A 318 -2.18 15.75 5.48
C VAL A 318 -2.39 14.25 5.64
N ARG A 319 -1.43 13.46 5.19
CA ARG A 319 -1.39 12.01 5.41
C ARG A 319 -0.48 11.70 6.59
N LEU A 320 -0.98 10.89 7.52
CA LEU A 320 -0.23 10.38 8.66
C LEU A 320 0.02 8.87 8.54
N SER A 321 1.24 8.46 8.88
CA SER A 321 1.57 7.08 9.20
C SER A 321 1.90 7.05 10.70
N VAL A 322 0.97 6.55 11.52
CA VAL A 322 1.13 6.54 12.97
C VAL A 322 2.12 5.46 13.38
N GLY A 323 3.11 5.83 14.17
CA GLY A 323 4.15 4.96 14.70
C GLY A 323 3.75 4.20 15.96
N VAL A 324 4.77 3.70 16.68
CA VAL A 324 4.67 3.00 17.96
C VAL A 324 5.38 3.82 19.03
N GLU A 325 4.96 5.05 19.21
CA GLU A 325 5.57 6.03 20.12
C GLU A 325 4.60 6.41 21.25
N ASP A 326 4.98 7.40 22.10
CA ASP A 326 4.06 7.99 23.07
C ASP A 326 2.88 8.69 22.38
N CYS A 327 1.78 7.98 22.24
CA CYS A 327 0.55 8.50 21.61
C CYS A 327 0.01 9.75 22.31
N ASP A 328 0.13 9.86 23.63
CA ASP A 328 -0.33 11.05 24.36
C ASP A 328 0.55 12.26 24.06
N GLY A 329 1.86 12.06 23.92
CA GLY A 329 2.80 13.08 23.45
C GLY A 329 2.48 13.54 22.03
N LEU A 330 2.24 12.60 21.12
CA LEU A 330 1.81 12.89 19.74
C LEU A 330 0.51 13.71 19.72
N LEU A 331 -0.52 13.30 20.47
CA LEU A 331 -1.80 14.01 20.54
C LEU A 331 -1.64 15.45 21.08
N ARG A 332 -0.84 15.65 22.14
CA ARG A 332 -0.53 16.99 22.64
C ARG A 332 0.20 17.85 21.61
N GLY A 333 1.16 17.26 20.90
CA GLY A 333 1.92 17.94 19.84
C GLY A 333 1.03 18.37 18.66
N LEU A 334 0.21 17.46 18.15
CA LEU A 334 -0.73 17.73 17.06
C LEU A 334 -1.75 18.80 17.44
N ARG A 335 -2.39 18.70 18.62
CA ARG A 335 -3.36 19.69 19.10
C ARG A 335 -2.72 21.08 19.14
N ARG A 336 -1.55 21.22 19.80
CA ARG A 336 -0.83 22.51 19.88
C ARG A 336 -0.48 23.08 18.50
N ALA A 337 -0.03 22.23 17.58
CA ALA A 337 0.30 22.67 16.23
C ALA A 337 -0.93 23.16 15.47
N LEU A 338 -2.06 22.43 15.55
CA LEU A 338 -3.32 22.81 14.92
C LEU A 338 -3.92 24.08 15.52
N ASP A 339 -3.88 24.26 16.85
CA ASP A 339 -4.30 25.49 17.53
C ASP A 339 -3.49 26.70 17.02
N THR A 340 -2.17 26.53 16.89
CA THR A 340 -1.28 27.59 16.36
C THR A 340 -1.62 27.94 14.91
N CYS A 341 -1.85 26.93 14.05
CA CYS A 341 -2.24 27.14 12.66
C CYS A 341 -3.59 27.89 12.56
N LEU A 342 -4.54 27.56 13.41
CA LEU A 342 -5.85 28.22 13.45
C LEU A 342 -5.75 29.67 13.91
N ALA A 343 -4.98 29.96 14.95
CA ALA A 343 -4.75 31.32 15.44
C ALA A 343 -4.07 32.22 14.40
N GLN A 344 -3.11 31.67 13.65
CA GLN A 344 -2.40 32.40 12.59
C GLN A 344 -3.31 32.71 11.38
N SER A 345 -4.25 31.83 11.06
CA SER A 345 -5.21 32.04 9.97
C SER A 345 -6.25 33.13 10.30
N GLY A 346 -6.60 33.32 11.58
CA GLY A 346 -7.50 34.37 12.03
C GLY A 346 -6.90 35.79 11.98
N ASN A 347 -5.58 35.90 12.16
CA ASN A 347 -4.87 37.20 12.13
C ASN A 347 -4.48 37.70 10.71
N GLY A 348 -4.63 36.86 9.69
CA GLY A 348 -4.32 37.21 8.28
C GLY A 348 -5.38 38.05 7.56
N GLY A 349 -6.56 38.25 8.16
CA GLY A 349 -7.66 39.03 7.59
C GLY A 349 -7.60 40.54 7.81
N GLU A 350 -6.66 41.04 8.62
CA GLU A 350 -6.58 42.48 8.94
C GLU A 350 -5.42 43.25 8.24
N ARG A 351 -4.76 42.66 7.27
CA ARG A 351 -3.73 43.33 6.46
C ARG A 351 -4.11 43.32 4.98
N CYS A 352 -5.02 44.18 4.60
CA CYS A 352 -5.19 44.73 3.26
C CYS A 352 -5.18 46.25 3.34
#